data_fe1053879229cdae2824a64bcc734ce7
#
_entry.id   fe1053879229cdae2824a64bcc734ce7
#
_cell.length_a   1.000
_cell.length_b   1.000
_cell.length_c   1.000
_cell.angle_alpha   90.00
_cell.angle_beta   90.00
_cell.angle_gamma   90.00
#
_symmetry.space_group_name_H-M   'P 1'
#
loop_
_entity.id
_entity.type
_entity.pdbx_description
1 polymer ?
#
loop_
_entity_poly.entity_id
_entity_poly.type
_entity_poly.pdbx_seq_one_letter_code
_entity_poly.pdbx_strand_id
1 'polypeptide(L)'
;MKEITLQEMLSTIIGELRENGRWGTAHIYQSTLNVFSAFNNYRDLHLRKLNPVVLKRFEMHLRQRDCSWNTVSTYMKVIRSAYNRAVDLRCVRYTPRLFEHVYTGTKADKKRALEASDIGTLVRGTEMDLSKRIPSSSLQKAKMLFVFMFMMRGLPFVDLAFLHKKDLQGNVLSYRRRKTGRTLRVLLSPEALQLVHMVSNKDENSPYLFPILRSKDGTEAAYKEYQSALSIFNYQLSALKTHLNMSSHLSSYSARHTWATMAYYCEIHPGIISEAMGHSSINVTETYLKPFNDKKIDEANEKVISFVKSNGISA
;
A
#
# COMPACT_ATOMS: atom_id res chain seq x y z
N MET A 1 -10.23 18.43 -36.00
CA MET A 1 -9.83 17.80 -34.72
C MET A 1 -8.61 16.93 -34.99
N LYS A 2 -7.52 17.11 -34.26
CA LYS A 2 -6.31 16.29 -34.43
C LYS A 2 -6.66 14.85 -34.02
N GLU A 3 -6.43 13.90 -34.91
CA GLU A 3 -6.64 12.48 -34.59
C GLU A 3 -5.56 12.04 -33.59
N ILE A 4 -5.95 11.48 -32.46
CA ILE A 4 -5.03 11.00 -31.44
C ILE A 4 -5.37 9.56 -31.10
N THR A 5 -4.35 8.75 -30.89
CA THR A 5 -4.49 7.36 -30.45
C THR A 5 -4.45 7.25 -28.93
N LEU A 6 -4.94 6.13 -28.40
CA LEU A 6 -4.84 5.84 -26.96
C LEU A 6 -3.37 5.73 -26.55
N GLN A 7 -2.54 5.14 -27.38
CA GLN A 7 -1.09 4.95 -27.13
C GLN A 7 -0.36 6.28 -27.04
N GLU A 8 -0.62 7.22 -27.98
CA GLU A 8 -0.04 8.56 -27.94
C GLU A 8 -0.48 9.33 -26.69
N MET A 9 -1.78 9.29 -26.36
CA MET A 9 -2.28 9.97 -25.16
C MET A 9 -1.64 9.40 -23.88
N LEU A 10 -1.55 8.06 -23.75
CA LEU A 10 -0.89 7.44 -22.61
C LEU A 10 0.59 7.80 -22.56
N SER A 11 1.29 7.79 -23.68
CA SER A 11 2.72 8.16 -23.76
C SER A 11 2.96 9.61 -23.34
N THR A 12 2.10 10.54 -23.77
CA THR A 12 2.14 11.94 -23.34
C THR A 12 1.98 12.07 -21.82
N ILE A 13 0.96 11.39 -21.24
CA ILE A 13 0.73 11.42 -19.80
C ILE A 13 1.90 10.80 -19.05
N ILE A 14 2.49 9.71 -19.54
CA ILE A 14 3.66 9.07 -18.94
C ILE A 14 4.86 10.05 -18.90
N GLY A 15 5.11 10.77 -20.00
CA GLY A 15 6.16 11.79 -20.05
C GLY A 15 5.99 12.84 -18.96
N GLU A 16 4.82 13.46 -18.90
CA GLU A 16 4.50 14.47 -17.89
C GLU A 16 4.60 13.95 -16.46
N LEU A 17 4.14 12.71 -16.21
CA LEU A 17 4.25 12.09 -14.89
C LEU A 17 5.71 11.89 -14.48
N ARG A 18 6.59 11.52 -15.41
CA ARG A 18 8.04 11.37 -15.17
C ARG A 18 8.69 12.70 -14.89
N GLU A 19 8.42 13.72 -15.68
CA GLU A 19 8.91 15.10 -15.50
C GLU A 19 8.51 15.65 -14.11
N ASN A 20 7.32 15.32 -13.65
CA ASN A 20 6.82 15.69 -12.33
C ASN A 20 7.26 14.73 -11.20
N GLY A 21 8.19 13.80 -11.43
CA GLY A 21 8.71 12.86 -10.43
C GLY A 21 7.67 11.83 -9.93
N ARG A 22 6.53 11.68 -10.62
CA ARG A 22 5.44 10.76 -10.24
C ARG A 22 5.67 9.34 -10.79
N TRP A 23 6.86 8.81 -10.53
CA TRP A 23 7.37 7.55 -11.09
C TRP A 23 6.42 6.36 -10.86
N GLY A 24 5.84 6.24 -9.67
CA GLY A 24 4.90 5.15 -9.36
C GLY A 24 3.64 5.20 -10.21
N THR A 25 3.09 6.40 -10.46
CA THR A 25 1.93 6.58 -11.34
C THR A 25 2.34 6.33 -12.80
N ALA A 26 3.48 6.87 -13.24
CA ALA A 26 4.03 6.65 -14.57
C ALA A 26 4.21 5.15 -14.87
N HIS A 27 4.69 4.37 -13.89
CA HIS A 27 4.84 2.92 -14.02
C HIS A 27 3.50 2.21 -14.26
N ILE A 28 2.42 2.61 -13.55
CA ILE A 28 1.07 2.04 -13.76
C ILE A 28 0.56 2.36 -15.16
N TYR A 29 0.74 3.61 -15.63
CA TYR A 29 0.36 4.01 -16.98
C TYR A 29 1.16 3.26 -18.04
N GLN A 30 2.47 3.10 -17.85
CA GLN A 30 3.34 2.34 -18.75
C GLN A 30 2.93 0.86 -18.81
N SER A 31 2.61 0.25 -17.66
CA SER A 31 2.11 -1.13 -17.61
C SER A 31 0.79 -1.27 -18.37
N THR A 32 -0.12 -0.30 -18.22
CA THR A 32 -1.40 -0.28 -18.96
C THR A 32 -1.16 -0.15 -20.45
N LEU A 33 -0.29 0.74 -20.87
CA LEU A 33 0.10 0.93 -22.28
C LEU A 33 0.65 -0.37 -22.87
N ASN A 34 1.59 -1.01 -22.21
CA ASN A 34 2.21 -2.25 -22.68
C ASN A 34 1.18 -3.38 -22.83
N VAL A 35 0.32 -3.57 -21.81
CA VAL A 35 -0.68 -4.64 -21.82
C VAL A 35 -1.78 -4.38 -22.85
N PHE A 36 -2.21 -3.12 -22.99
CA PHE A 36 -3.20 -2.75 -24.01
C PHE A 36 -2.63 -2.87 -25.44
N SER A 37 -1.39 -2.46 -25.66
CA SER A 37 -0.72 -2.61 -26.95
C SER A 37 -0.61 -4.09 -27.35
N ALA A 38 -0.21 -4.97 -26.43
CA ALA A 38 -0.17 -6.40 -26.67
C ALA A 38 -1.57 -6.98 -26.99
N PHE A 39 -2.61 -6.56 -26.27
CA PHE A 39 -4.01 -6.93 -26.56
C PHE A 39 -4.44 -6.49 -27.97
N ASN A 40 -4.03 -5.31 -28.41
CA ASN A 40 -4.39 -4.76 -29.73
C ASN A 40 -3.36 -5.14 -30.82
N ASN A 41 -2.58 -6.20 -30.63
CA ASN A 41 -1.53 -6.66 -31.55
C ASN A 41 -0.56 -5.56 -31.99
N TYR A 42 -0.19 -4.67 -31.04
CA TYR A 42 0.70 -3.51 -31.24
C TYR A 42 0.22 -2.52 -32.31
N ARG A 43 -1.07 -2.57 -32.66
CA ARG A 43 -1.70 -1.57 -33.54
C ARG A 43 -2.23 -0.42 -32.69
N ASP A 44 -2.06 0.80 -33.18
CA ASP A 44 -2.63 1.96 -32.52
C ASP A 44 -4.14 2.00 -32.60
N LEU A 45 -4.80 2.38 -31.52
CA LEU A 45 -6.23 2.54 -31.47
C LEU A 45 -6.58 4.04 -31.39
N HIS A 46 -7.19 4.55 -32.46
CA HIS A 46 -7.74 5.92 -32.40
C HIS A 46 -8.79 6.03 -31.30
N LEU A 47 -8.69 7.04 -30.45
CA LEU A 47 -9.61 7.22 -29.33
C LEU A 47 -11.08 7.35 -29.74
N ARG A 48 -11.35 7.80 -30.96
CA ARG A 48 -12.72 7.80 -31.55
C ARG A 48 -13.30 6.40 -31.78
N LYS A 49 -12.44 5.38 -31.90
CA LYS A 49 -12.84 3.97 -32.08
C LYS A 49 -12.96 3.23 -30.75
N LEU A 50 -12.58 3.88 -29.63
CA LEU A 50 -12.76 3.31 -28.30
C LEU A 50 -14.27 3.25 -28.00
N ASN A 51 -14.78 2.06 -27.76
CA ASN A 51 -16.19 1.80 -27.51
C ASN A 51 -16.38 0.72 -26.43
N PRO A 52 -17.59 0.52 -25.89
CA PRO A 52 -17.84 -0.48 -24.84
C PRO A 52 -17.42 -1.90 -25.22
N VAL A 53 -17.53 -2.28 -26.49
CA VAL A 53 -17.16 -3.63 -26.96
C VAL A 53 -15.65 -3.84 -26.86
N VAL A 54 -14.85 -2.88 -27.30
CA VAL A 54 -13.37 -2.94 -27.17
C VAL A 54 -12.96 -3.02 -25.70
N LEU A 55 -13.56 -2.20 -24.82
CA LEU A 55 -13.27 -2.22 -23.40
C LEU A 55 -13.65 -3.55 -22.75
N LYS A 56 -14.81 -4.13 -23.12
CA LYS A 56 -15.23 -5.43 -22.61
C LYS A 56 -14.32 -6.57 -23.08
N ARG A 57 -13.89 -6.56 -24.33
CA ARG A 57 -12.92 -7.52 -24.86
C ARG A 57 -11.57 -7.39 -24.13
N PHE A 58 -11.12 -6.19 -23.83
CA PHE A 58 -9.90 -5.98 -23.03
C PHE A 58 -10.05 -6.50 -21.60
N GLU A 59 -11.19 -6.27 -20.93
CA GLU A 59 -11.49 -6.85 -19.63
C GLU A 59 -11.42 -8.38 -19.65
N MET A 60 -12.06 -9.02 -20.64
CA MET A 60 -12.03 -10.47 -20.82
C MET A 60 -10.60 -10.99 -21.03
N HIS A 61 -9.82 -10.31 -21.88
CA HIS A 61 -8.41 -10.64 -22.10
C HIS A 61 -7.58 -10.58 -20.80
N LEU A 62 -7.79 -9.55 -19.97
CA LEU A 62 -7.13 -9.45 -18.67
C LEU A 62 -7.53 -10.60 -17.74
N ARG A 63 -8.81 -10.97 -17.73
CA ARG A 63 -9.32 -12.08 -16.90
C ARG A 63 -8.80 -13.44 -17.37
N GLN A 64 -8.67 -13.65 -18.68
CA GLN A 64 -8.06 -14.86 -19.25
C GLN A 64 -6.57 -15.01 -18.87
N ARG A 65 -5.89 -13.90 -18.54
CA ARG A 65 -4.52 -13.87 -18.02
C ARG A 65 -4.46 -13.88 -16.49
N ASP A 66 -5.50 -14.33 -15.83
CA ASP A 66 -5.61 -14.42 -14.35
C ASP A 66 -5.38 -13.09 -13.61
N CYS A 67 -5.54 -11.94 -14.28
CA CYS A 67 -5.46 -10.65 -13.60
C CYS A 67 -6.56 -10.54 -12.54
N SER A 68 -6.18 -10.09 -11.33
CA SER A 68 -7.16 -9.81 -10.28
C SER A 68 -8.13 -8.71 -10.71
N TRP A 69 -9.35 -8.67 -10.12
CA TRP A 69 -10.30 -7.61 -10.38
C TRP A 69 -9.76 -6.21 -10.05
N ASN A 70 -8.89 -6.09 -9.05
CA ASN A 70 -8.24 -4.82 -8.72
C ASN A 70 -7.22 -4.40 -9.80
N THR A 71 -6.54 -5.36 -10.43
CA THR A 71 -5.65 -5.10 -11.58
C THR A 71 -6.47 -4.64 -12.79
N VAL A 72 -7.56 -5.34 -13.10
CA VAL A 72 -8.50 -4.97 -14.18
C VAL A 72 -9.01 -3.54 -13.96
N SER A 73 -9.51 -3.26 -12.75
CA SER A 73 -10.00 -1.91 -12.38
C SER A 73 -8.92 -0.85 -12.56
N THR A 74 -7.68 -1.14 -12.18
CA THR A 74 -6.56 -0.19 -12.32
C THR A 74 -6.33 0.16 -13.78
N TYR A 75 -6.26 -0.82 -14.67
CA TYR A 75 -6.06 -0.57 -16.09
C TYR A 75 -7.24 0.15 -16.73
N MET A 76 -8.48 -0.21 -16.38
CA MET A 76 -9.68 0.48 -16.85
C MET A 76 -9.73 1.94 -16.40
N LYS A 77 -9.34 2.23 -15.14
CA LYS A 77 -9.24 3.61 -14.63
C LYS A 77 -8.18 4.43 -15.35
N VAL A 78 -7.05 3.84 -15.71
CA VAL A 78 -5.99 4.51 -16.50
C VAL A 78 -6.52 4.85 -17.90
N ILE A 79 -7.16 3.90 -18.59
CA ILE A 79 -7.74 4.15 -19.91
C ILE A 79 -8.83 5.23 -19.83
N ARG A 80 -9.69 5.19 -18.80
CA ARG A 80 -10.71 6.22 -18.57
C ARG A 80 -10.07 7.60 -18.36
N SER A 81 -9.00 7.69 -17.58
CA SER A 81 -8.29 8.95 -17.35
C SER A 81 -7.71 9.51 -18.65
N ALA A 82 -7.08 8.67 -19.47
CA ALA A 82 -6.54 9.08 -20.76
C ALA A 82 -7.67 9.53 -21.73
N TYR A 83 -8.77 8.80 -21.78
CA TYR A 83 -9.95 9.16 -22.57
C TYR A 83 -10.56 10.50 -22.14
N ASN A 84 -10.79 10.71 -20.83
CA ASN A 84 -11.35 11.95 -20.32
C ASN A 84 -10.44 13.14 -20.64
N ARG A 85 -9.13 12.98 -20.51
CA ARG A 85 -8.16 14.02 -20.91
C ARG A 85 -8.24 14.35 -22.40
N ALA A 86 -8.44 13.36 -23.28
CA ALA A 86 -8.64 13.62 -24.71
C ALA A 86 -9.93 14.37 -24.99
N VAL A 87 -10.98 14.12 -24.19
CA VAL A 87 -12.25 14.89 -24.25
C VAL A 87 -12.02 16.33 -23.84
N ASP A 88 -11.33 16.56 -22.70
CA ASP A 88 -11.02 17.89 -22.18
C ASP A 88 -10.18 18.71 -23.19
N LEU A 89 -9.24 18.06 -23.87
CA LEU A 89 -8.44 18.64 -24.95
C LEU A 89 -9.20 18.78 -26.28
N ARG A 90 -10.48 18.41 -26.34
CA ARG A 90 -11.32 18.43 -27.55
C ARG A 90 -10.77 17.59 -28.72
N CYS A 91 -9.94 16.58 -28.42
CA CYS A 91 -9.44 15.63 -29.42
C CYS A 91 -10.49 14.58 -29.80
N VAL A 92 -11.42 14.30 -28.87
CA VAL A 92 -12.50 13.33 -29.07
C VAL A 92 -13.79 13.86 -28.44
N ARG A 93 -14.95 13.48 -29.00
CA ARG A 93 -16.27 13.81 -28.41
C ARG A 93 -16.53 12.88 -27.21
N TYR A 94 -17.13 13.42 -26.16
CA TYR A 94 -17.56 12.62 -25.02
C TYR A 94 -18.62 11.59 -25.43
N THR A 95 -18.41 10.34 -25.05
CA THR A 95 -19.36 9.24 -25.22
C THR A 95 -19.93 8.89 -23.85
N PRO A 96 -21.22 9.14 -23.60
CA PRO A 96 -21.85 8.76 -22.34
C PRO A 96 -21.73 7.26 -22.09
N ARG A 97 -21.57 6.88 -20.81
CA ARG A 97 -21.60 5.48 -20.35
C ARG A 97 -20.53 4.56 -20.96
N LEU A 98 -19.47 5.11 -21.57
CA LEU A 98 -18.42 4.34 -22.24
C LEU A 98 -17.82 3.23 -21.35
N PHE A 99 -17.66 3.47 -20.05
CA PHE A 99 -17.07 2.56 -19.07
C PHE A 99 -18.07 1.88 -18.14
N GLU A 100 -19.37 1.94 -18.44
CA GLU A 100 -20.42 1.43 -17.54
C GLU A 100 -20.36 -0.09 -17.37
N HIS A 101 -20.06 -0.81 -18.45
CA HIS A 101 -20.09 -2.28 -18.47
C HIS A 101 -18.74 -2.95 -18.17
N VAL A 102 -17.76 -2.19 -17.70
CA VAL A 102 -16.45 -2.72 -17.30
C VAL A 102 -16.17 -2.45 -15.83
N TYR A 103 -15.43 -3.35 -15.21
CA TYR A 103 -15.14 -3.25 -13.78
C TYR A 103 -14.15 -2.13 -13.48
N THR A 104 -14.59 -1.16 -12.70
CA THR A 104 -13.77 -0.04 -12.20
C THR A 104 -13.89 0.13 -10.69
N GLY A 105 -14.45 -0.87 -10.00
CA GLY A 105 -14.60 -0.90 -8.55
C GLY A 105 -13.30 -1.23 -7.80
N THR A 106 -13.44 -1.50 -6.52
CA THR A 106 -12.36 -2.02 -5.66
C THR A 106 -12.92 -3.18 -4.85
N LYS A 107 -12.22 -4.32 -4.87
CA LYS A 107 -12.54 -5.46 -4.01
C LYS A 107 -11.49 -5.55 -2.91
N ALA A 108 -11.93 -5.69 -1.67
CA ALA A 108 -11.08 -6.02 -0.54
C ALA A 108 -10.82 -7.54 -0.55
N ASP A 109 -9.94 -8.00 -1.43
CA ASP A 109 -9.83 -9.44 -1.74
C ASP A 109 -9.18 -10.27 -0.63
N LYS A 110 -8.28 -9.71 0.16
CA LYS A 110 -7.60 -10.49 1.22
C LYS A 110 -7.25 -9.61 2.42
N LYS A 111 -7.68 -10.02 3.58
CA LYS A 111 -7.19 -9.49 4.85
C LYS A 111 -5.76 -9.98 5.06
N ARG A 112 -4.79 -9.06 5.17
CA ARG A 112 -3.35 -9.36 5.28
C ARG A 112 -2.80 -9.17 6.69
N ALA A 113 -3.68 -8.98 7.66
CA ALA A 113 -3.28 -8.87 9.05
C ALA A 113 -2.81 -10.24 9.57
N LEU A 114 -1.68 -10.22 10.27
CA LEU A 114 -1.18 -11.36 11.01
C LEU A 114 -2.08 -11.65 12.23
N GLU A 115 -2.07 -12.89 12.69
CA GLU A 115 -2.66 -13.23 13.97
C GLU A 115 -1.81 -12.65 15.12
N ALA A 116 -2.44 -12.44 16.29
CA ALA A 116 -1.76 -11.84 17.45
C ALA A 116 -0.55 -12.68 17.91
N SER A 117 -0.63 -14.01 17.81
CA SER A 117 0.48 -14.92 18.10
C SER A 117 1.67 -14.71 17.16
N ASP A 118 1.40 -14.57 15.85
CA ASP A 118 2.42 -14.39 14.83
C ASP A 118 3.17 -13.06 15.02
N ILE A 119 2.43 -11.96 15.20
CA ILE A 119 3.07 -10.65 15.45
C ILE A 119 3.79 -10.63 16.81
N GLY A 120 3.22 -11.29 17.82
CA GLY A 120 3.87 -11.45 19.12
C GLY A 120 5.21 -12.18 19.03
N THR A 121 5.33 -13.20 18.19
CA THR A 121 6.58 -13.92 17.91
C THR A 121 7.63 -12.99 17.26
N LEU A 122 7.19 -12.14 16.32
CA LEU A 122 8.09 -11.18 15.67
C LEU A 122 8.57 -10.09 16.65
N VAL A 123 7.68 -9.55 17.47
CA VAL A 123 8.00 -8.45 18.41
C VAL A 123 8.86 -8.94 19.58
N ARG A 124 8.43 -10.01 20.27
CA ARG A 124 9.19 -10.57 21.43
C ARG A 124 10.59 -11.04 21.09
N GLY A 125 10.82 -11.48 19.89
CA GLY A 125 12.12 -11.93 19.47
C GLY A 125 13.06 -10.84 18.96
N THR A 126 12.81 -9.58 19.26
CA THR A 126 13.80 -8.50 19.10
C THR A 126 14.80 -8.48 20.26
N GLU A 127 14.47 -9.09 21.40
CA GLU A 127 15.42 -9.37 22.47
C GLU A 127 16.41 -10.46 22.04
N MET A 128 17.60 -10.44 22.59
CA MET A 128 18.82 -11.18 22.19
C MET A 128 18.68 -12.68 21.87
N ASP A 129 17.58 -13.33 22.23
CA ASP A 129 17.41 -14.78 22.15
C ASP A 129 16.98 -15.32 20.78
N LEU A 130 16.35 -14.52 19.93
CA LEU A 130 15.97 -14.93 18.56
C LEU A 130 17.08 -14.67 17.53
N SER A 131 18.08 -13.88 17.84
CA SER A 131 19.24 -13.69 16.94
C SER A 131 19.97 -15.02 16.68
N LYS A 132 19.92 -15.94 17.65
CA LYS A 132 20.49 -17.30 17.53
C LYS A 132 19.68 -18.25 16.62
N ARG A 133 18.40 -17.94 16.37
CA ARG A 133 17.50 -18.79 15.56
C ARG A 133 17.36 -18.35 14.12
N ILE A 134 17.74 -17.12 13.77
CA ILE A 134 17.63 -16.60 12.41
C ILE A 134 19.00 -16.70 11.72
N PRO A 135 19.14 -17.51 10.69
CA PRO A 135 20.44 -17.92 10.16
C PRO A 135 21.21 -16.84 9.40
N SER A 136 20.60 -15.74 9.02
CA SER A 136 21.28 -14.69 8.27
C SER A 136 21.05 -13.29 8.81
N SER A 137 22.08 -12.45 8.74
CA SER A 137 22.00 -11.04 9.13
C SER A 137 20.96 -10.25 8.30
N SER A 138 20.72 -10.67 7.05
CA SER A 138 19.74 -10.05 6.17
C SER A 138 18.30 -10.31 6.61
N LEU A 139 17.99 -11.54 7.05
CA LEU A 139 16.67 -11.89 7.59
C LEU A 139 16.42 -11.20 8.93
N GLN A 140 17.47 -11.07 9.77
CA GLN A 140 17.39 -10.32 11.02
C GLN A 140 17.07 -8.84 10.76
N LYS A 141 17.75 -8.21 9.80
CA LYS A 141 17.45 -6.82 9.39
C LYS A 141 16.03 -6.69 8.87
N ALA A 142 15.58 -7.61 8.03
CA ALA A 142 14.20 -7.60 7.51
C ALA A 142 13.17 -7.71 8.63
N LYS A 143 13.39 -8.57 9.63
CA LYS A 143 12.55 -8.68 10.82
C LYS A 143 12.52 -7.36 11.58
N MET A 144 13.68 -6.79 11.90
CA MET A 144 13.77 -5.52 12.64
C MET A 144 13.06 -4.38 11.92
N LEU A 145 13.23 -4.25 10.61
CA LEU A 145 12.52 -3.25 9.81
C LEU A 145 11.00 -3.50 9.79
N PHE A 146 10.57 -4.76 9.70
CA PHE A 146 9.14 -5.10 9.76
C PHE A 146 8.51 -4.74 11.10
N VAL A 147 9.19 -5.08 12.22
CA VAL A 147 8.73 -4.74 13.57
C VAL A 147 8.70 -3.22 13.76
N PHE A 148 9.73 -2.51 13.29
CA PHE A 148 9.73 -1.06 13.30
C PHE A 148 8.54 -0.47 12.51
N MET A 149 8.27 -0.99 11.30
CA MET A 149 7.08 -0.57 10.52
C MET A 149 5.78 -0.79 11.30
N PHE A 150 5.65 -1.90 12.00
CA PHE A 150 4.49 -2.19 12.84
C PHE A 150 4.39 -1.19 13.99
N MET A 151 5.48 -0.97 14.76
CA MET A 151 5.52 -0.02 15.87
C MET A 151 5.23 1.43 15.45
N MET A 152 5.59 1.78 14.20
CA MET A 152 5.29 3.10 13.61
C MET A 152 3.89 3.17 13.00
N ARG A 153 2.90 2.57 13.67
CA ARG A 153 1.47 2.60 13.29
C ARG A 153 1.22 2.04 11.88
N GLY A 154 1.95 1.01 11.52
CA GLY A 154 1.88 0.40 10.19
C GLY A 154 2.46 1.29 9.10
N LEU A 155 3.65 1.84 9.34
CA LEU A 155 4.42 2.62 8.35
C LEU A 155 4.60 1.79 7.07
N PRO A 156 4.18 2.28 5.88
CA PRO A 156 4.41 1.57 4.63
C PRO A 156 5.89 1.53 4.25
N PHE A 157 6.32 0.46 3.58
CA PHE A 157 7.71 0.31 3.15
C PHE A 157 8.18 1.46 2.24
N VAL A 158 7.29 2.04 1.43
CA VAL A 158 7.67 3.22 0.62
C VAL A 158 8.01 4.41 1.50
N ASP A 159 7.25 4.67 2.57
CA ASP A 159 7.57 5.77 3.48
C ASP A 159 8.84 5.44 4.27
N LEU A 160 9.01 4.20 4.76
CA LEU A 160 10.23 3.72 5.43
C LEU A 160 11.49 3.94 4.58
N ALA A 161 11.45 3.54 3.29
CA ALA A 161 12.60 3.61 2.40
C ALA A 161 13.10 5.04 2.16
N PHE A 162 12.19 6.00 2.18
CA PHE A 162 12.48 7.41 1.95
C PHE A 162 12.55 8.26 3.22
N LEU A 163 12.56 7.67 4.43
CA LEU A 163 12.83 8.43 5.65
C LEU A 163 14.23 9.00 5.63
N HIS A 164 14.35 10.28 5.98
CA HIS A 164 15.62 10.95 6.15
C HIS A 164 16.07 10.96 7.62
N LYS A 165 17.36 11.07 7.87
CA LYS A 165 17.93 11.23 9.23
C LYS A 165 17.30 12.41 9.97
N LYS A 166 17.07 13.52 9.27
CA LYS A 166 16.44 14.74 9.82
C LYS A 166 14.98 14.56 10.25
N ASP A 167 14.30 13.52 9.78
CA ASP A 167 12.91 13.24 10.13
C ASP A 167 12.78 12.67 11.56
N LEU A 168 13.89 12.15 12.11
CA LEU A 168 13.99 11.70 13.50
C LEU A 168 14.74 12.74 14.33
N GLN A 169 14.04 13.34 15.28
CA GLN A 169 14.58 14.32 16.23
C GLN A 169 14.32 13.84 17.65
N GLY A 170 15.40 13.49 18.37
CA GLY A 170 15.29 12.80 19.65
C GLY A 170 14.52 11.49 19.51
N ASN A 171 13.36 11.40 20.14
CA ASN A 171 12.48 10.24 20.08
C ASN A 171 11.21 10.50 19.25
N VAL A 172 11.19 11.55 18.42
CA VAL A 172 10.04 11.92 17.60
C VAL A 172 10.37 11.76 16.12
N LEU A 173 9.64 10.87 15.44
CA LEU A 173 9.68 10.72 13.99
C LEU A 173 8.56 11.57 13.36
N SER A 174 8.95 12.56 12.54
CA SER A 174 8.03 13.42 11.80
C SER A 174 8.29 13.27 10.31
N TYR A 175 7.33 12.75 9.56
CA TYR A 175 7.49 12.51 8.13
C TYR A 175 6.20 12.78 7.35
N ARG A 176 6.36 13.05 6.06
CA ARG A 176 5.24 13.25 5.14
C ARG A 176 4.95 11.97 4.36
N ARG A 177 3.72 11.49 4.45
CA ARG A 177 3.25 10.31 3.70
C ARG A 177 3.39 10.53 2.19
N ARG A 178 4.14 9.69 1.50
CA ARG A 178 4.37 9.81 0.05
C ARG A 178 3.09 9.67 -0.79
N LYS A 179 2.17 8.81 -0.35
CA LYS A 179 0.92 8.56 -1.09
C LYS A 179 -0.13 9.66 -0.90
N THR A 180 -0.25 10.24 0.29
CA THR A 180 -1.36 11.15 0.65
C THR A 180 -0.91 12.56 0.94
N GLY A 181 0.39 12.79 1.10
CA GLY A 181 0.95 14.09 1.46
C GLY A 181 0.69 14.52 2.91
N ARG A 182 -0.01 13.71 3.74
CA ARG A 182 -0.25 14.03 5.15
C ARG A 182 1.04 13.91 5.96
N THR A 183 1.28 14.88 6.82
CA THR A 183 2.35 14.82 7.81
C THR A 183 1.89 13.99 9.00
N LEU A 184 2.73 13.06 9.42
CA LEU A 184 2.53 12.24 10.61
C LEU A 184 3.66 12.48 11.60
N ARG A 185 3.31 12.50 12.88
CA ARG A 185 4.24 12.60 14.00
C ARG A 185 4.04 11.40 14.91
N VAL A 186 5.11 10.65 15.16
CA VAL A 186 5.08 9.42 15.96
C VAL A 186 6.15 9.53 17.04
N LEU A 187 5.76 9.35 18.30
CA LEU A 187 6.68 9.21 19.41
C LEU A 187 7.19 7.76 19.43
N LEU A 188 8.51 7.58 19.38
CA LEU A 188 9.15 6.28 19.43
C LEU A 188 9.28 5.80 20.89
N SER A 189 8.92 4.52 21.09
CA SER A 189 9.26 3.85 22.35
C SER A 189 10.77 3.56 22.43
N PRO A 190 11.32 3.28 23.63
CA PRO A 190 12.72 2.89 23.77
C PRO A 190 13.11 1.71 22.86
N GLU A 191 12.24 0.71 22.72
CA GLU A 191 12.46 -0.46 21.87
C GLU A 191 12.52 -0.06 20.38
N ALA A 192 11.64 0.85 19.95
CA ALA A 192 11.68 1.36 18.57
C ALA A 192 12.95 2.16 18.28
N LEU A 193 13.43 2.95 19.24
CA LEU A 193 14.72 3.65 19.14
C LEU A 193 15.88 2.65 19.04
N GLN A 194 15.87 1.60 19.86
CA GLN A 194 16.89 0.55 19.80
C GLN A 194 16.93 -0.12 18.41
N LEU A 195 15.76 -0.42 17.82
CA LEU A 195 15.70 -0.95 16.45
C LEU A 195 16.33 0.03 15.46
N VAL A 196 16.03 1.33 15.57
CA VAL A 196 16.67 2.34 14.70
C VAL A 196 18.19 2.31 14.85
N HIS A 197 18.71 2.28 16.08
CA HIS A 197 20.16 2.21 16.31
C HIS A 197 20.82 1.00 15.66
N MET A 198 20.15 -0.16 15.67
CA MET A 198 20.67 -1.39 15.11
C MET A 198 20.69 -1.40 13.57
N VAL A 199 19.70 -0.80 12.91
CA VAL A 199 19.55 -0.90 11.44
C VAL A 199 19.68 0.43 10.70
N SER A 200 19.95 1.55 11.39
CA SER A 200 20.13 2.85 10.77
C SER A 200 21.32 2.88 9.81
N ASN A 201 21.26 3.78 8.86
CA ASN A 201 22.33 4.03 7.91
C ASN A 201 23.52 4.68 8.60
N LYS A 202 24.67 4.01 8.55
CA LYS A 202 25.93 4.45 9.18
C LYS A 202 26.75 5.38 8.26
N ASP A 203 26.40 5.47 6.97
CA ASP A 203 27.02 6.41 6.05
C ASP A 203 26.57 7.83 6.37
N GLU A 204 27.48 8.66 6.87
CA GLU A 204 27.20 10.05 7.27
C GLU A 204 26.78 10.92 6.09
N ASN A 205 27.28 10.63 4.90
CA ASN A 205 26.96 11.38 3.68
C ASN A 205 25.57 11.05 3.12
N SER A 206 24.96 9.92 3.54
CA SER A 206 23.63 9.55 3.13
C SER A 206 22.57 10.32 3.92
N PRO A 207 21.59 10.97 3.26
CA PRO A 207 20.50 11.64 3.95
C PRO A 207 19.48 10.65 4.55
N TYR A 208 19.47 9.38 4.10
CA TYR A 208 18.45 8.40 4.47
C TYR A 208 18.69 7.80 5.83
N LEU A 209 17.60 7.62 6.60
CA LEU A 209 17.63 7.03 7.94
C LEU A 209 18.03 5.54 7.90
N PHE A 210 17.58 4.82 6.89
CA PHE A 210 17.90 3.41 6.68
C PHE A 210 18.69 3.21 5.38
N PRO A 211 19.61 2.23 5.31
CA PRO A 211 20.45 1.99 4.14
C PRO A 211 19.69 1.24 3.03
N ILE A 212 18.57 1.81 2.57
CA ILE A 212 17.68 1.22 1.55
C ILE A 212 17.93 1.88 0.20
N LEU A 213 18.08 3.20 0.19
CA LEU A 213 18.30 4.00 -1.01
C LEU A 213 19.66 4.69 -0.95
N ARG A 214 20.21 4.94 -2.15
CA ARG A 214 21.47 5.69 -2.36
C ARG A 214 21.25 6.92 -3.23
N SER A 215 20.40 6.79 -4.25
CA SER A 215 20.11 7.86 -5.20
C SER A 215 19.27 8.97 -4.56
N LYS A 216 19.40 10.18 -5.11
CA LYS A 216 18.66 11.37 -4.65
C LYS A 216 17.14 11.16 -4.78
N ASP A 217 16.39 11.54 -3.74
CA ASP A 217 14.92 11.50 -3.76
C ASP A 217 14.34 12.30 -4.95
N GLY A 218 13.22 11.83 -5.48
CA GLY A 218 12.55 12.40 -6.64
C GLY A 218 13.10 11.90 -7.99
N THR A 219 14.23 11.18 -8.03
CA THR A 219 14.81 10.66 -9.27
C THR A 219 14.25 9.29 -9.66
N GLU A 220 14.34 8.94 -10.94
CA GLU A 220 14.00 7.60 -11.43
C GLU A 220 14.89 6.53 -10.81
N ALA A 221 16.17 6.83 -10.60
CA ALA A 221 17.13 5.93 -9.97
C ALA A 221 16.65 5.53 -8.55
N ALA A 222 16.27 6.51 -7.71
CA ALA A 222 15.74 6.24 -6.38
C ALA A 222 14.45 5.43 -6.43
N TYR A 223 13.58 5.64 -7.42
CA TYR A 223 12.38 4.84 -7.60
C TYR A 223 12.70 3.40 -7.99
N LYS A 224 13.66 3.15 -8.88
CA LYS A 224 14.11 1.80 -9.25
C LYS A 224 14.77 1.07 -8.08
N GLU A 225 15.61 1.76 -7.31
CA GLU A 225 16.20 1.23 -6.08
C GLU A 225 15.10 0.82 -5.08
N TYR A 226 14.10 1.67 -4.87
CA TYR A 226 12.96 1.35 -4.02
C TYR A 226 12.21 0.10 -4.48
N GLN A 227 11.93 -0.04 -5.79
CA GLN A 227 11.24 -1.22 -6.32
C GLN A 227 12.04 -2.49 -6.07
N SER A 228 13.34 -2.45 -6.33
CA SER A 228 14.25 -3.58 -6.09
C SER A 228 14.32 -3.92 -4.60
N ALA A 229 14.47 -2.90 -3.75
CA ALA A 229 14.49 -3.09 -2.29
C ALA A 229 13.18 -3.68 -1.76
N LEU A 230 12.03 -3.24 -2.26
CA LEU A 230 10.72 -3.80 -1.90
C LEU A 230 10.60 -5.27 -2.28
N SER A 231 11.09 -5.65 -3.47
CA SER A 231 11.08 -7.04 -3.93
C SER A 231 11.96 -7.91 -3.02
N ILE A 232 13.18 -7.47 -2.74
CA ILE A 232 14.12 -8.16 -1.85
C ILE A 232 13.55 -8.29 -0.43
N PHE A 233 12.96 -7.21 0.09
CA PHE A 233 12.36 -7.20 1.43
C PHE A 233 11.21 -8.20 1.55
N ASN A 234 10.31 -8.24 0.55
CA ASN A 234 9.21 -9.21 0.54
C ASN A 234 9.73 -10.67 0.40
N TYR A 235 10.79 -10.90 -0.38
CA TYR A 235 11.44 -12.21 -0.45
C TYR A 235 12.01 -12.62 0.92
N GLN A 236 12.72 -11.73 1.61
CA GLN A 236 13.26 -11.95 2.95
C GLN A 236 12.14 -12.23 3.98
N LEU A 237 11.04 -11.49 3.92
CA LEU A 237 9.88 -11.73 4.78
C LEU A 237 9.24 -13.10 4.51
N SER A 238 9.16 -13.53 3.25
CA SER A 238 8.67 -14.86 2.91
C SER A 238 9.59 -15.97 3.45
N ALA A 239 10.89 -15.80 3.33
CA ALA A 239 11.88 -16.73 3.92
C ALA A 239 11.80 -16.75 5.45
N LEU A 240 11.64 -15.58 6.08
CA LEU A 240 11.46 -15.45 7.54
C LEU A 240 10.19 -16.17 8.00
N LYS A 241 9.08 -16.02 7.29
CA LYS A 241 7.83 -16.76 7.54
C LYS A 241 8.07 -18.26 7.59
N THR A 242 8.74 -18.80 6.58
CA THR A 242 9.05 -20.23 6.49
C THR A 242 9.93 -20.68 7.65
N HIS A 243 10.97 -19.91 7.95
CA HIS A 243 11.90 -20.22 9.04
C HIS A 243 11.23 -20.22 10.44
N LEU A 244 10.27 -19.31 10.66
CA LEU A 244 9.53 -19.21 11.92
C LEU A 244 8.26 -20.07 11.95
N ASN A 245 8.00 -20.89 10.93
CA ASN A 245 6.80 -21.74 10.79
C ASN A 245 5.48 -20.95 10.99
N MET A 246 5.43 -19.71 10.49
CA MET A 246 4.24 -18.87 10.62
C MET A 246 3.15 -19.31 9.63
N SER A 247 1.91 -19.37 10.08
CA SER A 247 0.75 -19.70 9.24
C SER A 247 0.35 -18.52 8.34
N SER A 248 0.42 -17.31 8.87
CA SER A 248 -0.01 -16.09 8.18
C SER A 248 0.96 -15.68 7.05
N HIS A 249 0.41 -15.08 5.99
CA HIS A 249 1.23 -14.53 4.91
C HIS A 249 1.98 -13.28 5.37
N LEU A 250 3.31 -13.32 5.38
CA LEU A 250 4.16 -12.20 5.80
C LEU A 250 4.65 -11.42 4.57
N SER A 251 4.35 -10.12 4.53
CA SER A 251 4.79 -9.19 3.50
C SER A 251 4.93 -7.79 4.09
N SER A 252 5.60 -6.89 3.38
CA SER A 252 5.75 -5.48 3.80
C SER A 252 4.41 -4.80 4.12
N TYR A 253 3.34 -5.22 3.46
CA TYR A 253 2.01 -4.65 3.67
C TYR A 253 1.30 -5.24 4.90
N SER A 254 1.72 -6.41 5.36
CA SER A 254 1.13 -7.08 6.53
C SER A 254 1.32 -6.25 7.82
N ALA A 255 2.45 -5.54 7.97
CA ALA A 255 2.68 -4.68 9.15
C ALA A 255 1.55 -3.66 9.34
N ARG A 256 1.12 -3.04 8.23
CA ARG A 256 0.06 -2.02 8.24
C ARG A 256 -1.32 -2.62 8.51
N HIS A 257 -1.64 -3.73 7.86
CA HIS A 257 -2.90 -4.44 8.13
C HIS A 257 -2.98 -4.93 9.56
N THR A 258 -1.88 -5.49 10.07
CA THR A 258 -1.82 -6.01 11.45
C THR A 258 -2.01 -4.89 12.46
N TRP A 259 -1.31 -3.77 12.32
CA TRP A 259 -1.46 -2.66 13.25
C TRP A 259 -2.92 -2.14 13.29
N ALA A 260 -3.52 -1.94 12.11
CA ALA A 260 -4.90 -1.46 12.03
C ALA A 260 -5.89 -2.44 12.66
N THR A 261 -5.73 -3.75 12.37
CA THR A 261 -6.61 -4.78 12.92
C THR A 261 -6.43 -4.94 14.43
N MET A 262 -5.17 -4.92 14.92
CA MET A 262 -4.91 -5.01 16.38
C MET A 262 -5.45 -3.77 17.11
N ALA A 263 -5.26 -2.57 16.56
CA ALA A 263 -5.83 -1.35 17.12
C ALA A 263 -7.37 -1.43 17.21
N TYR A 264 -8.01 -1.97 16.17
CA TYR A 264 -9.46 -2.19 16.15
C TYR A 264 -9.91 -3.21 17.20
N TYR A 265 -9.16 -4.31 17.38
CA TYR A 265 -9.43 -5.29 18.43
C TYR A 265 -9.18 -4.77 19.85
N CYS A 266 -8.30 -3.77 19.99
CA CYS A 266 -8.15 -2.99 21.22
C CYS A 266 -9.24 -1.92 21.42
N GLU A 267 -10.33 -1.98 20.64
CA GLU A 267 -11.48 -1.07 20.73
C GLU A 267 -11.14 0.41 20.45
N ILE A 268 -10.01 0.67 19.76
CA ILE A 268 -9.65 2.03 19.33
C ILE A 268 -10.60 2.46 18.20
N HIS A 269 -11.17 3.65 18.37
CA HIS A 269 -12.14 4.19 17.40
C HIS A 269 -11.55 4.27 15.97
N PRO A 270 -12.27 3.80 14.92
CA PRO A 270 -11.77 3.79 13.54
C PRO A 270 -11.29 5.15 13.03
N GLY A 271 -11.86 6.25 13.51
CA GLY A 271 -11.39 7.60 13.22
C GLY A 271 -9.96 7.85 13.72
N ILE A 272 -9.64 7.44 14.94
CA ILE A 272 -8.28 7.53 15.51
C ILE A 272 -7.31 6.65 14.71
N ILE A 273 -7.72 5.44 14.34
CA ILE A 273 -6.93 4.55 13.49
C ILE A 273 -6.64 5.21 12.14
N SER A 274 -7.67 5.82 11.54
CA SER A 274 -7.58 6.53 10.25
C SER A 274 -6.55 7.67 10.31
N GLU A 275 -6.61 8.49 11.34
CA GLU A 275 -5.66 9.60 11.55
C GLU A 275 -4.25 9.10 11.82
N ALA A 276 -4.10 8.13 12.73
CA ALA A 276 -2.82 7.54 13.09
C ALA A 276 -2.09 6.92 11.89
N MET A 277 -2.84 6.39 10.94
CA MET A 277 -2.31 5.81 9.70
C MET A 277 -2.18 6.84 8.55
N GLY A 278 -2.69 8.06 8.71
CA GLY A 278 -2.67 9.09 7.68
C GLY A 278 -3.54 8.74 6.47
N HIS A 279 -4.72 8.16 6.69
CA HIS A 279 -5.71 7.91 5.64
C HIS A 279 -6.47 9.18 5.28
N SER A 280 -6.99 9.25 4.06
CA SER A 280 -7.81 10.37 3.58
C SER A 280 -9.26 10.29 4.05
N SER A 281 -9.74 9.11 4.43
CA SER A 281 -11.09 8.88 4.95
C SER A 281 -11.14 7.59 5.79
N ILE A 282 -12.17 7.47 6.63
CA ILE A 282 -12.44 6.29 7.47
C ILE A 282 -12.69 5.05 6.57
N ASN A 283 -13.41 5.20 5.47
CA ASN A 283 -13.70 4.10 4.53
C ASN A 283 -12.41 3.39 4.04
N VAL A 284 -11.31 4.15 3.90
CA VAL A 284 -10.01 3.54 3.58
C VAL A 284 -9.53 2.66 4.74
N THR A 285 -9.77 3.06 5.98
CA THR A 285 -9.39 2.29 7.17
C THR A 285 -10.16 0.98 7.27
N GLU A 286 -11.45 0.98 7.00
CA GLU A 286 -12.32 -0.21 7.06
C GLU A 286 -11.83 -1.34 6.14
N THR A 287 -11.17 -1.03 5.03
CA THR A 287 -10.59 -2.03 4.14
C THR A 287 -9.48 -2.86 4.80
N TYR A 288 -8.86 -2.37 5.87
CA TYR A 288 -7.80 -3.04 6.63
C TYR A 288 -8.36 -3.91 7.77
N LEU A 289 -9.54 -3.58 8.30
CA LEU A 289 -10.07 -4.21 9.49
C LEU A 289 -10.60 -5.62 9.19
N LYS A 290 -10.29 -6.57 10.06
CA LYS A 290 -10.97 -7.88 10.08
C LYS A 290 -12.27 -7.72 10.87
N PRO A 291 -13.36 -8.42 10.48
CA PRO A 291 -14.57 -8.51 11.31
C PRO A 291 -14.25 -9.04 12.70
N PHE A 292 -15.02 -8.65 13.69
CA PHE A 292 -15.02 -9.33 14.98
C PHE A 292 -15.54 -10.76 14.83
N ASN A 293 -15.11 -11.64 15.71
CA ASN A 293 -15.70 -12.97 15.82
C ASN A 293 -17.07 -12.89 16.56
N ASP A 294 -17.89 -13.92 16.40
CA ASP A 294 -19.23 -13.97 16.98
C ASP A 294 -19.20 -13.78 18.50
N LYS A 295 -18.23 -14.40 19.20
CA LYS A 295 -18.08 -14.24 20.65
C LYS A 295 -17.95 -12.77 21.08
N LYS A 296 -17.17 -11.97 20.35
CA LYS A 296 -17.00 -10.54 20.67
C LYS A 296 -18.26 -9.73 20.39
N ILE A 297 -19.04 -10.14 19.38
CA ILE A 297 -20.34 -9.54 19.05
C ILE A 297 -21.33 -9.85 20.16
N ASP A 298 -21.35 -11.09 20.65
CA ASP A 298 -22.23 -11.53 21.75
C ASP A 298 -21.88 -10.79 23.05
N GLU A 299 -20.59 -10.69 23.41
CA GLU A 299 -20.12 -9.92 24.56
C GLU A 299 -20.56 -8.44 24.49
N ALA A 300 -20.50 -7.84 23.30
CA ALA A 300 -20.97 -6.47 23.09
C ALA A 300 -22.49 -6.35 23.29
N ASN A 301 -23.26 -7.31 22.78
CA ASN A 301 -24.71 -7.35 22.96
C ASN A 301 -25.10 -7.51 24.45
N GLU A 302 -24.41 -8.38 25.19
CA GLU A 302 -24.63 -8.54 26.64
C GLU A 302 -24.36 -7.25 27.41
N LYS A 303 -23.32 -6.49 27.06
CA LYS A 303 -23.05 -5.17 27.63
C LYS A 303 -24.18 -4.18 27.39
N VAL A 304 -24.72 -4.14 26.16
CA VAL A 304 -25.86 -3.26 25.81
C VAL A 304 -27.10 -3.64 26.62
N ILE A 305 -27.44 -4.94 26.71
CA ILE A 305 -28.57 -5.43 27.47
C ILE A 305 -28.42 -5.09 28.97
N SER A 306 -27.22 -5.30 29.51
CA SER A 306 -26.93 -4.98 30.92
C SER A 306 -27.05 -3.50 31.22
N PHE A 307 -26.54 -2.64 30.31
CA PHE A 307 -26.66 -1.19 30.41
C PHE A 307 -28.12 -0.73 30.43
N VAL A 308 -28.95 -1.28 29.53
CA VAL A 308 -30.40 -0.95 29.50
C VAL A 308 -31.10 -1.41 30.77
N LYS A 309 -30.80 -2.62 31.25
CA LYS A 309 -31.40 -3.15 32.51
C LYS A 309 -31.00 -2.31 33.73
N SER A 310 -29.73 -1.85 33.80
CA SER A 310 -29.27 -1.04 34.93
C SER A 310 -29.81 0.39 34.93
N ASN A 311 -30.10 0.95 33.74
CA ASN A 311 -30.60 2.32 33.64
C ASN A 311 -32.14 2.38 33.42
N GLY A 312 -32.81 1.26 33.19
CA GLY A 312 -34.27 1.18 33.03
C GLY A 312 -35.07 0.98 34.35
N ILE A 313 -34.39 1.02 35.52
CA ILE A 313 -35.02 0.82 36.85
C ILE A 313 -35.24 2.15 37.58
N SER A 314 -34.99 3.29 36.93
CA SER A 314 -35.26 4.64 37.50
C SER A 314 -36.43 5.27 36.77
N ALA A 315 -37.65 4.81 37.06
CA ALA A 315 -38.91 5.51 36.78
C ALA A 315 -39.89 5.26 37.92
#